data_3e51ce113a2d17ad9a178881b1337698
#
_entry.id   3e51ce113a2d17ad9a178881b1337698
#
_cell.length_a   1.000
_cell.length_b   1.000
_cell.length_c   1.000
_cell.angle_alpha   90.00
_cell.angle_beta   90.00
_cell.angle_gamma   90.00
#
_symmetry.space_group_name_H-M   'P 1'
#
loop_
_entity.id
_entity.type
_entity.pdbx_description
1 polymer ?
#
loop_
_entity_poly.entity_id
_entity_poly.type
_entity_poly.pdbx_seq_one_letter_code
_entity_poly.pdbx_strand_id
1 'polypeptide(L)'
;MVSAPAHCAYQTRLIKMADANHRPLGSVDTCNKRTINQFIHPDVLKTCQLSMGMTELAPGSNWNTMPSHTHERRMEIYTYFELPEGQVVFHMCGEPTQTRHIVMHNEDAVISPSWSIHSGVGTSNLSLIHI
;
A
#
# COMPACT_ATOMS: atom_id res chain seq x y z
N MET A 1 -9.52 -10.76 5.93
CA MET A 1 -10.79 -10.35 5.28
C MET A 1 -11.05 -8.89 5.63
N VAL A 2 -11.39 -8.05 4.67
CA VAL A 2 -11.74 -6.64 4.88
C VAL A 2 -13.19 -6.45 4.41
N SER A 3 -13.98 -5.73 5.19
CA SER A 3 -15.38 -5.42 4.86
C SER A 3 -15.70 -3.97 5.17
N ALA A 4 -16.60 -3.39 4.40
CA ALA A 4 -17.10 -2.03 4.60
C ALA A 4 -18.62 -1.99 4.32
N PRO A 5 -19.34 -1.01 4.88
CA PRO A 5 -20.75 -0.81 4.56
C PRO A 5 -20.96 -0.62 3.07
N ALA A 6 -22.02 -1.22 2.53
CA ALA A 6 -22.37 -1.13 1.13
C ALA A 6 -23.74 -0.46 0.95
N HIS A 7 -23.86 0.43 -0.03
CA HIS A 7 -25.13 1.07 -0.40
C HIS A 7 -25.83 0.37 -1.57
N CYS A 8 -25.14 -0.56 -2.22
CA CYS A 8 -25.69 -1.42 -3.27
C CYS A 8 -24.92 -2.75 -3.34
N ALA A 9 -25.49 -3.73 -4.03
CA ALA A 9 -24.83 -5.01 -4.26
C ALA A 9 -24.16 -5.02 -5.64
N TYR A 10 -22.96 -5.58 -5.69
CA TYR A 10 -22.25 -5.89 -6.94
C TYR A 10 -22.04 -7.39 -7.05
N GLN A 11 -21.88 -7.87 -8.27
CA GLN A 11 -21.60 -9.28 -8.52
C GLN A 11 -20.25 -9.67 -7.93
N THR A 12 -20.20 -10.83 -7.26
CA THR A 12 -18.94 -11.41 -6.78
C THR A 12 -18.01 -11.71 -7.95
N ARG A 13 -16.76 -11.29 -7.85
CA ARG A 13 -15.72 -11.50 -8.86
C ARG A 13 -14.41 -11.94 -8.22
N LEU A 14 -13.72 -12.84 -8.89
CA LEU A 14 -12.30 -13.14 -8.64
C LEU A 14 -11.46 -12.26 -9.58
N ILE A 15 -10.55 -11.49 -9.02
CA ILE A 15 -9.56 -10.71 -9.78
C ILE A 15 -8.21 -11.41 -9.67
N LYS A 16 -7.68 -11.86 -10.79
CA LYS A 16 -6.34 -12.45 -10.87
C LYS A 16 -5.30 -11.36 -11.10
N MET A 17 -4.02 -11.66 -10.87
CA MET A 17 -2.92 -10.72 -11.16
C MET A 17 -2.98 -10.19 -12.60
N ALA A 18 -3.25 -11.07 -13.58
CA ALA A 18 -3.36 -10.68 -14.98
C ALA A 18 -4.52 -9.73 -15.30
N ASP A 19 -5.53 -9.65 -14.43
CA ASP A 19 -6.70 -8.78 -14.59
C ASP A 19 -6.50 -7.42 -13.90
N ALA A 20 -5.44 -7.27 -13.11
CA ALA A 20 -5.13 -6.02 -12.41
C ALA A 20 -4.65 -4.94 -13.38
N ASN A 21 -4.87 -3.69 -13.04
CA ASN A 21 -4.28 -2.59 -13.76
C ASN A 21 -2.85 -2.35 -13.25
N HIS A 22 -1.84 -2.57 -14.11
CA HIS A 22 -0.43 -2.48 -13.78
C HIS A 22 0.10 -1.07 -14.06
N ARG A 23 0.60 -0.38 -13.05
CA ARG A 23 1.15 0.97 -13.17
C ARG A 23 2.62 1.01 -12.72
N PRO A 24 3.59 1.00 -13.67
CA PRO A 24 4.99 1.23 -13.33
C PRO A 24 5.21 2.70 -12.95
N LEU A 25 5.94 2.95 -11.88
CA LEU A 25 6.20 4.28 -11.33
C LEU A 25 7.63 4.37 -10.76
N GLY A 26 8.14 5.60 -10.68
CA GLY A 26 9.41 5.91 -10.05
C GLY A 26 10.62 5.46 -10.83
N SER A 27 11.80 5.56 -10.22
CA SER A 27 13.07 5.15 -10.79
C SER A 27 13.99 4.57 -9.72
N VAL A 28 15.04 3.86 -10.14
CA VAL A 28 16.09 3.36 -9.24
C VAL A 28 16.85 4.53 -8.63
N ASP A 29 17.11 5.58 -9.39
CA ASP A 29 17.85 6.76 -8.91
C ASP A 29 17.16 7.50 -7.76
N THR A 30 15.84 7.34 -7.65
CA THR A 30 15.04 7.87 -6.54
C THR A 30 14.66 6.81 -5.53
N CYS A 31 15.23 5.60 -5.61
CA CYS A 31 15.01 4.47 -4.70
C CYS A 31 13.53 4.05 -4.57
N ASN A 32 12.71 4.29 -5.60
CA ASN A 32 11.27 4.06 -5.55
C ASN A 32 10.69 3.48 -6.84
N LYS A 33 11.51 2.84 -7.67
CA LYS A 33 11.01 2.11 -8.85
C LYS A 33 10.11 0.99 -8.38
N ARG A 34 8.86 1.00 -8.83
CA ARG A 34 7.83 0.06 -8.37
C ARG A 34 6.75 -0.15 -9.41
N THR A 35 5.98 -1.22 -9.22
CA THR A 35 4.74 -1.45 -9.95
C THR A 35 3.59 -1.46 -8.95
N ILE A 36 2.56 -0.66 -9.19
CA ILE A 36 1.30 -0.72 -8.46
C ILE A 36 0.34 -1.60 -9.27
N ASN A 37 -0.07 -2.71 -8.69
CA ASN A 37 -1.06 -3.61 -9.23
C ASN A 37 -2.41 -3.30 -8.59
N GLN A 38 -3.29 -2.61 -9.31
CA GLN A 38 -4.60 -2.17 -8.83
C GLN A 38 -5.62 -3.28 -9.06
N PHE A 39 -6.07 -3.94 -8.00
CA PHE A 39 -7.07 -5.01 -8.05
C PHE A 39 -8.48 -4.48 -7.85
N ILE A 40 -8.70 -3.69 -6.80
CA ILE A 40 -9.98 -3.04 -6.53
C ILE A 40 -9.81 -1.56 -6.83
N HIS A 41 -10.11 -1.20 -8.05
CA HIS A 41 -10.03 0.14 -8.61
C HIS A 41 -11.20 0.34 -9.58
N PRO A 42 -11.78 1.53 -9.73
CA PRO A 42 -12.93 1.77 -10.61
C PRO A 42 -12.79 1.22 -12.03
N ASP A 43 -11.57 1.20 -12.57
CA ASP A 43 -11.28 0.68 -13.91
C ASP A 43 -11.27 -0.86 -13.99
N VAL A 44 -11.18 -1.55 -12.86
CA VAL A 44 -11.09 -3.03 -12.77
C VAL A 44 -12.35 -3.63 -12.17
N LEU A 45 -12.74 -3.12 -10.99
CA LEU A 45 -13.87 -3.62 -10.21
C LEU A 45 -14.57 -2.48 -9.48
N LYS A 46 -15.87 -2.36 -9.66
CA LYS A 46 -16.69 -1.42 -8.90
C LYS A 46 -16.97 -1.96 -7.51
N THR A 47 -16.78 -1.13 -6.50
CA THR A 47 -17.16 -1.38 -5.10
C THR A 47 -17.84 -0.15 -4.52
N CYS A 48 -18.45 -0.26 -3.33
CA CYS A 48 -19.06 0.89 -2.66
C CYS A 48 -18.02 1.80 -2.01
N GLN A 49 -16.99 1.23 -1.38
CA GLN A 49 -16.03 2.00 -0.58
C GLN A 49 -14.60 1.46 -0.61
N LEU A 50 -14.42 0.17 -0.90
CA LEU A 50 -13.10 -0.45 -0.85
C LEU A 50 -12.29 -0.17 -2.11
N SER A 51 -11.01 0.15 -1.91
CA SER A 51 -9.98 0.16 -2.94
C SER A 51 -8.82 -0.69 -2.45
N MET A 52 -8.15 -1.43 -3.33
CA MET A 52 -7.03 -2.28 -2.97
C MET A 52 -6.00 -2.32 -4.09
N GLY A 53 -4.77 -2.14 -3.72
CA GLY A 53 -3.62 -2.30 -4.60
C GLY A 53 -2.50 -3.07 -3.92
N MET A 54 -1.66 -3.68 -4.73
CA MET A 54 -0.40 -4.29 -4.31
C MET A 54 0.74 -3.55 -5.00
N THR A 55 1.72 -3.13 -4.24
CA THR A 55 2.92 -2.47 -4.76
C THR A 55 4.11 -3.40 -4.61
N GLU A 56 4.81 -3.64 -5.70
CA GLU A 56 6.06 -4.40 -5.75
C GLU A 56 7.20 -3.43 -5.99
N LEU A 57 8.13 -3.32 -5.04
CA LEU A 57 9.34 -2.52 -5.19
C LEU A 57 10.39 -3.31 -5.97
N ALA A 58 10.94 -2.72 -7.01
CA ALA A 58 12.03 -3.32 -7.77
C ALA A 58 13.33 -3.38 -6.94
N PRO A 59 14.25 -4.31 -7.25
CA PRO A 59 15.58 -4.33 -6.62
C PRO A 59 16.25 -2.96 -6.65
N GLY A 60 16.84 -2.56 -5.52
CA GLY A 60 17.43 -1.22 -5.34
C GLY A 60 16.43 -0.13 -4.95
N SER A 61 15.16 -0.47 -4.81
CA SER A 61 14.11 0.47 -4.39
C SER A 61 13.54 0.03 -3.05
N ASN A 62 13.43 0.96 -2.12
CA ASN A 62 13.03 0.66 -0.74
C ASN A 62 12.04 1.67 -0.16
N TRP A 63 11.54 2.61 -0.97
CA TRP A 63 10.69 3.70 -0.53
C TRP A 63 9.32 3.70 -1.20
N ASN A 64 8.26 3.78 -0.39
CA ASN A 64 6.86 4.01 -0.76
C ASN A 64 6.15 4.65 0.46
N THR A 65 5.30 5.57 0.40
CA THR A 65 4.64 6.34 -0.61
C THR A 65 5.36 7.67 -0.81
N MET A 66 5.39 8.18 -2.03
CA MET A 66 6.04 9.45 -2.36
C MET A 66 5.10 10.36 -3.14
N PRO A 67 4.87 11.60 -2.72
CA PRO A 67 5.17 12.17 -1.39
C PRO A 67 4.27 11.58 -0.30
N SER A 68 4.71 11.59 0.95
CA SER A 68 3.85 11.22 2.08
C SER A 68 2.75 12.27 2.24
N HIS A 69 1.53 11.81 2.51
CA HIS A 69 0.34 12.66 2.57
C HIS A 69 -0.69 12.09 3.54
N THR A 70 -1.71 12.87 3.83
CA THR A 70 -2.88 12.48 4.63
C THR A 70 -4.12 12.39 3.76
N HIS A 71 -5.17 11.78 4.28
CA HIS A 71 -6.49 11.76 3.64
C HIS A 71 -7.55 12.34 4.57
N GLU A 72 -8.51 13.05 4.02
CA GLU A 72 -9.59 13.63 4.84
C GLU A 72 -10.64 12.59 5.26
N ARG A 73 -10.92 11.59 4.43
CA ARG A 73 -12.12 10.74 4.55
C ARG A 73 -11.87 9.25 4.55
N ARG A 74 -10.65 8.80 4.42
CA ARG A 74 -10.35 7.36 4.40
C ARG A 74 -9.18 7.04 5.31
N MET A 75 -9.22 5.86 5.90
CA MET A 75 -8.08 5.20 6.50
C MET A 75 -7.45 4.24 5.50
N GLU A 76 -6.22 3.85 5.73
CA GLU A 76 -5.55 2.82 4.94
C GLU A 76 -4.99 1.72 5.84
N ILE A 77 -4.95 0.51 5.32
CA ILE A 77 -4.27 -0.62 5.95
C ILE A 77 -3.13 -1.03 5.03
N TYR A 78 -1.93 -1.09 5.58
CA TYR A 78 -0.73 -1.57 4.90
C TYR A 78 -0.35 -2.93 5.45
N THR A 79 -0.13 -3.89 4.56
CA THR A 79 0.46 -5.19 4.91
C THR A 79 1.74 -5.35 4.11
N TYR A 80 2.86 -5.53 4.80
CA TYR A 80 4.17 -5.71 4.21
C TYR A 80 4.50 -7.19 4.10
N PHE A 81 5.04 -7.63 2.98
CA PHE A 81 5.37 -9.04 2.74
C PHE A 81 6.52 -9.18 1.74
N GLU A 82 7.00 -10.40 1.58
CA GLU A 82 8.20 -10.69 0.76
C GLU A 82 9.44 -9.91 1.24
N LEU A 83 9.51 -9.61 2.54
CA LEU A 83 10.74 -9.10 3.14
C LEU A 83 11.71 -10.25 3.34
N PRO A 84 12.98 -10.11 2.89
CA PRO A 84 14.04 -11.07 3.24
C PRO A 84 14.22 -11.16 4.76
N GLU A 85 14.71 -12.30 5.22
CA GLU A 85 15.00 -12.52 6.64
C GLU A 85 15.92 -11.42 7.20
N GLY A 86 15.59 -10.93 8.39
CA GLY A 86 16.34 -9.88 9.09
C GLY A 86 16.10 -8.46 8.55
N GLN A 87 15.31 -8.29 7.49
CA GLN A 87 14.94 -6.98 6.98
C GLN A 87 13.65 -6.46 7.63
N VAL A 88 13.52 -5.14 7.67
CA VAL A 88 12.37 -4.46 8.29
C VAL A 88 11.90 -3.29 7.42
N VAL A 89 10.68 -2.83 7.71
CA VAL A 89 10.14 -1.57 7.16
C VAL A 89 9.90 -0.60 8.30
N PHE A 90 10.33 0.63 8.14
CA PHE A 90 9.92 1.74 8.99
C PHE A 90 8.67 2.36 8.39
N HIS A 91 7.50 2.02 8.95
CA HIS A 91 6.25 2.66 8.55
C HIS A 91 6.12 3.99 9.30
N MET A 92 6.16 5.08 8.55
CA MET A 92 6.02 6.43 9.10
C MET A 92 4.56 6.78 9.25
N CYS A 93 4.18 7.31 10.41
CA CYS A 93 2.84 7.76 10.75
C CYS A 93 2.90 9.04 11.59
N GLY A 94 1.76 9.64 11.88
CA GLY A 94 1.64 10.86 12.65
C GLY A 94 1.48 12.11 11.80
N GLU A 95 1.79 13.25 12.37
CA GLU A 95 1.73 14.54 11.69
C GLU A 95 2.89 14.70 10.69
N PRO A 96 2.70 15.42 9.57
CA PRO A 96 3.73 15.57 8.53
C PRO A 96 5.07 16.10 9.03
N THR A 97 5.08 16.89 10.08
CA THR A 97 6.29 17.50 10.66
C THR A 97 6.71 16.87 11.99
N GLN A 98 5.93 15.95 12.52
CA GLN A 98 6.18 15.22 13.76
C GLN A 98 5.85 13.75 13.59
N THR A 99 6.63 13.09 12.73
CA THR A 99 6.41 11.68 12.40
C THR A 99 6.87 10.78 13.53
N ARG A 100 6.16 9.67 13.65
CA ARG A 100 6.60 8.47 14.35
C ARG A 100 6.81 7.35 13.35
N HIS A 101 7.50 6.31 13.75
CA HIS A 101 7.63 5.12 12.92
C HIS A 101 7.28 3.87 13.72
N ILE A 102 6.79 2.88 13.03
CA ILE A 102 6.54 1.54 13.54
C ILE A 102 7.48 0.62 12.77
N VAL A 103 8.24 -0.20 13.47
CA VAL A 103 9.08 -1.23 12.84
C VAL A 103 8.20 -2.41 12.47
N MET A 104 8.11 -2.68 11.18
CA MET A 104 7.28 -3.74 10.61
C MET A 104 8.16 -4.88 10.10
N HIS A 105 7.75 -6.10 10.36
CA HIS A 105 8.40 -7.31 9.87
C HIS A 105 7.58 -7.94 8.73
N ASN A 106 8.09 -9.04 8.20
CA ASN A 106 7.36 -9.77 7.15
C ASN A 106 5.99 -10.22 7.64
N GLU A 107 4.96 -9.99 6.83
CA GLU A 107 3.55 -10.30 7.09
C GLU A 107 2.88 -9.45 8.19
N ASP A 108 3.54 -8.41 8.66
CA ASP A 108 2.92 -7.44 9.57
C ASP A 108 1.95 -6.51 8.83
N ALA A 109 0.91 -6.09 9.55
CA ALA A 109 -0.07 -5.11 9.07
C ALA A 109 -0.18 -3.91 10.01
N VAL A 110 -0.36 -2.72 9.45
CA VAL A 110 -0.54 -1.47 10.18
C VAL A 110 -1.76 -0.72 9.68
N ILE A 111 -2.51 -0.12 10.60
CA ILE A 111 -3.63 0.77 10.31
C ILE A 111 -3.14 2.20 10.34
N SER A 112 -3.32 2.91 9.23
CA SER A 112 -3.05 4.34 9.10
C SER A 112 -4.37 5.11 9.09
N PRO A 113 -4.70 5.83 10.18
CA PRO A 113 -5.91 6.65 10.23
C PRO A 113 -5.82 7.84 9.26
N SER A 114 -6.97 8.43 8.92
CA SER A 114 -7.06 9.48 7.90
C SER A 114 -6.20 10.72 8.18
N TRP A 115 -6.07 11.10 9.45
CA TRP A 115 -5.27 12.26 9.88
C TRP A 115 -3.76 12.02 9.80
N SER A 116 -3.33 10.76 9.77
CA SER A 116 -1.92 10.38 9.80
C SER A 116 -1.34 10.30 8.40
N ILE A 117 -0.11 10.73 8.22
CA ILE A 117 0.64 10.37 7.04
C ILE A 117 0.85 8.85 7.01
N HIS A 118 1.08 8.33 5.85
CA HIS A 118 1.46 6.94 5.63
C HIS A 118 2.59 6.88 4.60
N SER A 119 3.66 6.22 4.97
CA SER A 119 4.84 6.04 4.14
C SER A 119 5.68 4.91 4.70
N GLY A 120 6.36 4.17 3.86
CA GLY A 120 7.21 3.07 4.27
C GLY A 120 8.59 3.15 3.65
N VAL A 121 9.62 2.92 4.47
CA VAL A 121 11.01 2.79 4.03
C VAL A 121 11.52 1.44 4.50
N GLY A 122 11.80 0.56 3.54
CA GLY A 122 12.39 -0.75 3.82
C GLY A 122 13.90 -0.71 3.90
N THR A 123 14.48 -1.65 4.62
CA THR A 123 15.92 -1.92 4.57
C THR A 123 16.30 -2.76 3.34
N SER A 124 15.31 -3.24 2.61
CA SER A 124 15.42 -3.95 1.34
C SER A 124 14.21 -3.64 0.45
N ASN A 125 14.21 -4.09 -0.80
CA ASN A 125 12.98 -4.13 -1.60
C ASN A 125 12.00 -5.14 -1.02
N LEU A 126 10.73 -4.90 -1.24
CA LEU A 126 9.63 -5.67 -0.65
C LEU A 126 8.36 -5.51 -1.49
N SER A 127 7.34 -6.25 -1.13
CA SER A 127 5.97 -6.05 -1.60
C SER A 127 5.08 -5.55 -0.47
N LEU A 128 4.06 -4.78 -0.80
CA LEU A 128 3.05 -4.33 0.16
C LEU A 128 1.65 -4.29 -0.47
N ILE A 129 0.65 -4.63 0.33
CA ILE A 129 -0.75 -4.41 0.00
C ILE A 129 -1.24 -3.20 0.79
N HIS A 130 -1.96 -2.31 0.11
CA HIS A 130 -2.70 -1.22 0.73
C HIS A 130 -4.19 -1.31 0.39
N ILE A 131 -5.01 -1.04 1.38
CA ILE A 131 -6.46 -1.09 1.28
C ILE A 131 -7.04 0.19 1.82
#